data_7da3da4e21dbb05e3b57cb644caae80d
#
_entry.id   7da3da4e21dbb05e3b57cb644caae80d
#
_cell.length_a   1.000
_cell.length_b   1.000
_cell.length_c   1.000
_cell.angle_alpha   90.00
_cell.angle_beta   90.00
_cell.angle_gamma   90.00
#
_symmetry.space_group_name_H-M   'P 1'
#
loop_
_entity.id
_entity.type
_entity.pdbx_description
1 polymer ?
#
loop_
_entity_poly.entity_id
_entity_poly.type
_entity_poly.pdbx_seq_one_letter_code
_entity_poly.pdbx_strand_id
1 'polypeptide(L)'
;DDSESRGLGDVYKRQNIGTAVTLAVALLVAWVCSLNSLTISGIPLFGFCALIIFVIQYVIFIPSYLNQTEHFFDLTGSLTFISISILSVALSPNLSLVNILLALMVSIWAIRLGSFLFWRVRKDGEDKRFTIMKTKFSWFFMTWNIQGLWVLLSLGAALAAISSPKVVSFNIIHILGFLIWLTGFLIEVIACLL
;
A
#
# COMPACT_ATOMS: atom_id res chain seq x y z
N ASP A 1 -22.27 33.96 5.55
CA ASP A 1 -21.86 33.22 6.76
C ASP A 1 -22.49 31.83 6.84
N ASP A 2 -23.82 31.74 6.63
CA ASP A 2 -24.55 30.47 6.75
C ASP A 2 -24.30 29.50 5.53
N SER A 3 -24.01 30.01 4.36
CA SER A 3 -23.69 29.25 3.16
C SER A 3 -22.27 28.70 3.19
N GLU A 4 -21.34 29.40 3.77
CA GLU A 4 -19.94 29.01 3.91
C GLU A 4 -19.77 27.91 4.98
N SER A 5 -20.51 28.03 6.09
CA SER A 5 -20.54 27.01 7.14
C SER A 5 -21.16 25.70 6.68
N ARG A 6 -22.22 25.75 5.85
CA ARG A 6 -22.84 24.56 5.24
C ARG A 6 -21.89 23.88 4.24
N GLY A 7 -21.19 24.65 3.41
CA GLY A 7 -20.21 24.13 2.46
C GLY A 7 -19.05 23.41 3.16
N LEU A 8 -18.53 23.94 4.26
CA LEU A 8 -17.50 23.31 5.07
C LEU A 8 -17.99 22.00 5.72
N GLY A 9 -19.22 21.98 6.28
CA GLY A 9 -19.81 20.77 6.85
C GLY A 9 -19.94 19.63 5.83
N ASP A 10 -20.35 19.95 4.61
CA ASP A 10 -20.49 18.96 3.54
C ASP A 10 -19.14 18.38 3.09
N VAL A 11 -18.08 19.18 3.06
CA VAL A 11 -16.72 18.71 2.75
C VAL A 11 -16.22 17.73 3.81
N TYR A 12 -16.35 18.03 5.10
CA TYR A 12 -15.97 17.13 6.19
C TYR A 12 -16.78 15.82 6.15
N LYS A 13 -18.09 15.92 5.88
CA LYS A 13 -18.95 14.73 5.75
C LYS A 13 -18.47 13.80 4.63
N ARG A 14 -18.14 14.36 3.47
CA ARG A 14 -17.60 13.58 2.34
C ARG A 14 -16.27 12.89 2.66
N GLN A 15 -15.37 13.57 3.37
CA GLN A 15 -14.08 13.01 3.79
C GLN A 15 -14.26 11.85 4.79
N ASN A 16 -15.16 12.01 5.76
CA ASN A 16 -15.45 10.95 6.73
C ASN A 16 -16.12 9.74 6.08
N ILE A 17 -17.04 9.96 5.13
CA ILE A 17 -17.64 8.88 4.33
C ILE A 17 -16.55 8.19 3.49
N GLY A 18 -15.67 8.95 2.83
CA GLY A 18 -14.55 8.39 2.08
C GLY A 18 -13.65 7.50 2.93
N THR A 19 -13.31 7.94 4.13
CA THR A 19 -12.53 7.15 5.10
C THR A 19 -13.26 5.86 5.48
N ALA A 20 -14.56 5.95 5.81
CA ALA A 20 -15.36 4.79 6.21
C ALA A 20 -15.47 3.77 5.07
N VAL A 21 -15.71 4.22 3.84
CA VAL A 21 -15.76 3.35 2.64
C VAL A 21 -14.40 2.68 2.41
N THR A 22 -13.30 3.45 2.48
CA THR A 22 -11.94 2.91 2.33
C THR A 22 -11.65 1.81 3.33
N LEU A 23 -11.97 2.02 4.60
CA LEU A 23 -11.79 1.02 5.65
C LEU A 23 -12.72 -0.18 5.48
N ALA A 24 -13.97 0.03 5.08
CA ALA A 24 -14.90 -1.07 4.82
C ALA A 24 -14.42 -1.97 3.69
N VAL A 25 -13.91 -1.38 2.59
CA VAL A 25 -13.32 -2.14 1.47
C VAL A 25 -12.07 -2.88 1.93
N ALA A 26 -11.18 -2.24 2.69
CA ALA A 26 -9.97 -2.87 3.21
C ALA A 26 -10.29 -4.07 4.12
N LEU A 27 -11.27 -3.92 5.02
CA LEU A 27 -11.72 -4.99 5.91
C LEU A 27 -12.36 -6.14 5.11
N LEU A 28 -13.17 -5.85 4.11
CA LEU A 28 -13.79 -6.85 3.24
C LEU A 28 -12.72 -7.66 2.50
N VAL A 29 -11.73 -6.99 1.88
CA VAL A 29 -10.62 -7.65 1.19
C VAL A 29 -9.79 -8.49 2.16
N ALA A 30 -9.44 -7.93 3.31
CA ALA A 30 -8.68 -8.65 4.34
C ALA A 30 -9.44 -9.88 4.81
N TRP A 31 -10.74 -9.77 5.05
CA TRP A 31 -11.57 -10.88 5.48
C TRP A 31 -11.68 -11.99 4.42
N VAL A 32 -12.06 -11.63 3.19
CA VAL A 32 -12.23 -12.60 2.09
C VAL A 32 -10.93 -13.33 1.77
N CYS A 33 -9.80 -12.62 1.68
CA CYS A 33 -8.51 -13.21 1.38
C CYS A 33 -7.95 -14.04 2.56
N SER A 34 -8.40 -13.76 3.79
CA SER A 34 -8.03 -14.54 4.98
C SER A 34 -8.70 -15.91 5.05
N LEU A 35 -9.83 -16.13 4.38
CA LEU A 35 -10.57 -17.40 4.42
C LEU A 35 -9.72 -18.59 3.91
N ASN A 36 -8.84 -18.36 2.97
CA ASN A 36 -7.94 -19.37 2.39
C ASN A 36 -6.46 -19.08 2.66
N SER A 37 -6.14 -18.32 3.70
CA SER A 37 -4.79 -17.98 4.08
C SER A 37 -4.22 -18.98 5.09
N LEU A 38 -2.90 -19.22 5.01
CA LEU A 38 -2.14 -19.87 6.08
C LEU A 38 -2.41 -19.17 7.42
N THR A 39 -2.49 -19.95 8.49
CA THR A 39 -2.64 -19.41 9.84
C THR A 39 -1.35 -19.58 10.63
N ILE A 40 -0.94 -18.52 11.32
CA ILE A 40 0.21 -18.53 12.23
C ILE A 40 -0.33 -18.25 13.63
N SER A 41 -0.16 -19.20 14.53
CA SER A 41 -0.71 -19.11 15.89
C SER A 41 -2.22 -18.77 15.92
N GLY A 42 -2.99 -19.31 14.97
CA GLY A 42 -4.43 -19.09 14.85
C GLY A 42 -4.86 -17.80 14.13
N ILE A 43 -3.91 -16.97 13.68
CA ILE A 43 -4.18 -15.72 12.95
C ILE A 43 -3.89 -15.93 11.45
N PRO A 44 -4.83 -15.62 10.54
CA PRO A 44 -4.57 -15.70 9.10
C PRO A 44 -3.46 -14.74 8.69
N LEU A 45 -2.43 -15.23 7.99
CA LEU A 45 -1.27 -14.45 7.56
C LEU A 45 -1.66 -13.25 6.70
N PHE A 46 -2.61 -13.42 5.76
CA PHE A 46 -3.10 -12.31 4.94
C PHE A 46 -3.70 -11.19 5.80
N GLY A 47 -4.62 -11.54 6.72
CA GLY A 47 -5.26 -10.58 7.62
C GLY A 47 -4.27 -9.88 8.54
N PHE A 48 -3.27 -10.63 9.05
CA PHE A 48 -2.18 -10.05 9.84
C PHE A 48 -1.38 -9.03 9.04
N CYS A 49 -0.96 -9.36 7.82
CA CYS A 49 -0.26 -8.43 6.94
C CYS A 49 -1.13 -7.20 6.59
N ALA A 50 -2.42 -7.39 6.32
CA ALA A 50 -3.35 -6.29 6.09
C ALA A 50 -3.44 -5.34 7.30
N LEU A 51 -3.49 -5.86 8.52
CA LEU A 51 -3.43 -5.04 9.74
C LEU A 51 -2.14 -4.24 9.82
N ILE A 52 -0.99 -4.88 9.59
CA ILE A 52 0.33 -4.21 9.65
C ILE A 52 0.45 -3.10 8.61
N ILE A 53 -0.13 -3.25 7.41
CA ILE A 53 -0.19 -2.16 6.41
C ILE A 53 -0.78 -0.90 7.06
N PHE A 54 -1.95 -0.98 7.67
CA PHE A 54 -2.61 0.18 8.28
C PHE A 54 -1.89 0.68 9.53
N VAL A 55 -1.31 -0.21 10.34
CA VAL A 55 -0.48 0.18 11.49
C VAL A 55 0.69 1.06 11.04
N ILE A 56 1.42 0.67 9.99
CA ILE A 56 2.52 1.47 9.43
C ILE A 56 2.00 2.84 8.98
N GLN A 57 0.87 2.89 8.25
CA GLN A 57 0.29 4.16 7.82
C GLN A 57 -0.02 5.08 9.01
N TYR A 58 -0.64 4.55 10.07
CA TYR A 58 -1.03 5.38 11.22
C TYR A 58 0.16 5.82 12.08
N VAL A 59 1.15 4.95 12.26
CA VAL A 59 2.37 5.30 13.00
C VAL A 59 3.10 6.49 12.35
N ILE A 60 3.16 6.53 11.02
CA ILE A 60 3.82 7.63 10.30
C ILE A 60 2.89 8.83 10.08
N PHE A 61 1.57 8.60 9.95
CA PHE A 61 0.58 9.67 9.87
C PHE A 61 0.65 10.63 11.06
N ILE A 62 0.77 10.09 12.28
CA ILE A 62 0.77 10.90 13.51
C ILE A 62 1.85 11.99 13.47
N PRO A 63 3.16 11.67 13.34
CA PRO A 63 4.19 12.71 13.25
C PRO A 63 4.06 13.57 11.99
N SER A 64 3.60 13.02 10.87
CA SER A 64 3.38 13.78 9.63
C SER A 64 2.31 14.84 9.80
N TYR A 65 1.20 14.51 10.47
CA TYR A 65 0.14 15.48 10.77
C TYR A 65 0.59 16.53 11.79
N LEU A 66 1.27 16.12 12.86
CA LEU A 66 1.77 17.05 13.89
C LEU A 66 2.77 18.07 13.34
N ASN A 67 3.63 17.65 12.42
CA ASN A 67 4.62 18.51 11.77
C ASN A 67 4.14 19.13 10.45
N GLN A 68 2.87 18.90 10.06
CA GLN A 68 2.28 19.42 8.81
C GLN A 68 3.13 19.14 7.58
N THR A 69 3.66 17.90 7.48
CA THR A 69 4.57 17.48 6.40
C THR A 69 4.05 16.27 5.62
N GLU A 70 4.25 16.28 4.33
CA GLU A 70 3.94 15.18 3.41
C GLU A 70 5.18 14.41 2.95
N HIS A 71 6.38 14.87 3.30
CA HIS A 71 7.65 14.34 2.75
C HIS A 71 7.82 12.82 2.89
N PHE A 72 7.18 12.22 3.89
CA PHE A 72 7.27 10.79 4.15
C PHE A 72 6.12 9.97 3.55
N PHE A 73 5.13 10.61 2.90
CA PHE A 73 3.95 9.92 2.40
C PHE A 73 4.31 8.84 1.37
N ASP A 74 4.92 9.22 0.26
CA ASP A 74 5.29 8.30 -0.81
C ASP A 74 6.35 7.27 -0.35
N LEU A 75 7.30 7.70 0.49
CA LEU A 75 8.32 6.82 1.07
C LEU A 75 7.68 5.75 1.97
N THR A 76 6.69 6.13 2.79
CA THR A 76 5.97 5.19 3.65
C THR A 76 5.24 4.14 2.83
N GLY A 77 4.57 4.53 1.73
CA GLY A 77 3.95 3.60 0.80
C GLY A 77 4.93 2.54 0.31
N SER A 78 6.08 2.99 -0.20
CA SER A 78 7.12 2.10 -0.74
C SER A 78 7.73 1.19 0.31
N LEU A 79 8.06 1.72 1.49
CA LEU A 79 8.56 0.92 2.61
C LEU A 79 7.53 -0.09 3.11
N THR A 80 6.24 0.24 3.04
CA THR A 80 5.17 -0.69 3.39
C THR A 80 5.14 -1.88 2.42
N PHE A 81 5.24 -1.64 1.10
CA PHE A 81 5.33 -2.73 0.11
C PHE A 81 6.49 -3.67 0.41
N ILE A 82 7.68 -3.13 0.65
CA ILE A 82 8.89 -3.92 0.93
C ILE A 82 8.75 -4.69 2.24
N SER A 83 8.34 -4.02 3.31
CA SER A 83 8.22 -4.62 4.65
C SER A 83 7.21 -5.75 4.66
N ILE A 84 6.03 -5.57 4.03
CA ILE A 84 5.00 -6.61 3.97
C ILE A 84 5.42 -7.77 3.08
N SER A 85 6.09 -7.52 1.95
CA SER A 85 6.61 -8.59 1.09
C SER A 85 7.64 -9.45 1.83
N ILE A 86 8.58 -8.84 2.53
CA ILE A 86 9.57 -9.57 3.33
C ILE A 86 8.90 -10.31 4.49
N LEU A 87 8.01 -9.63 5.24
CA LEU A 87 7.32 -10.20 6.38
C LEU A 87 6.47 -11.42 5.98
N SER A 88 5.72 -11.34 4.88
CA SER A 88 4.87 -12.43 4.42
C SER A 88 5.68 -13.67 4.03
N VAL A 89 6.83 -13.49 3.38
CA VAL A 89 7.75 -14.60 3.04
C VAL A 89 8.41 -15.16 4.30
N ALA A 90 8.87 -14.31 5.21
CA ALA A 90 9.54 -14.74 6.45
C ALA A 90 8.61 -15.52 7.38
N LEU A 91 7.32 -15.18 7.38
CA LEU A 91 6.32 -15.85 8.21
C LEU A 91 5.65 -17.04 7.50
N SER A 92 5.83 -17.21 6.19
CA SER A 92 5.24 -18.34 5.46
C SER A 92 6.02 -19.62 5.73
N PRO A 93 5.39 -20.67 6.29
CA PRO A 93 6.03 -21.97 6.48
C PRO A 93 6.25 -22.69 5.14
N ASN A 94 5.54 -22.30 4.07
CA ASN A 94 5.57 -22.91 2.76
C ASN A 94 6.43 -22.08 1.79
N LEU A 95 7.72 -21.94 2.09
CA LEU A 95 8.66 -21.25 1.20
C LEU A 95 8.77 -21.96 -0.14
N SER A 96 8.36 -21.27 -1.20
CA SER A 96 8.54 -21.72 -2.59
C SER A 96 9.34 -20.67 -3.39
N LEU A 97 9.96 -21.11 -4.48
CA LEU A 97 10.64 -20.19 -5.40
C LEU A 97 9.69 -19.09 -5.90
N VAL A 98 8.41 -19.45 -6.14
CA VAL A 98 7.38 -18.49 -6.58
C VAL A 98 7.15 -17.39 -5.54
N ASN A 99 7.07 -17.73 -4.25
CA ASN A 99 6.88 -16.78 -3.17
C ASN A 99 8.04 -15.77 -3.08
N ILE A 100 9.27 -16.28 -3.20
CA ILE A 100 10.47 -15.44 -3.17
C ILE A 100 10.51 -14.51 -4.38
N LEU A 101 10.22 -15.02 -5.59
CA LEU A 101 10.19 -14.20 -6.80
C LEU A 101 9.12 -13.11 -6.74
N LEU A 102 7.91 -13.40 -6.25
CA LEU A 102 6.87 -12.41 -6.08
C LEU A 102 7.30 -11.29 -5.12
N ALA A 103 7.88 -11.64 -3.97
CA ALA A 103 8.37 -10.66 -3.02
C ALA A 103 9.51 -9.80 -3.58
N LEU A 104 10.44 -10.41 -4.35
CA LEU A 104 11.52 -9.69 -5.03
C LEU A 104 10.99 -8.72 -6.10
N MET A 105 10.05 -9.16 -6.94
CA MET A 105 9.44 -8.33 -7.98
C MET A 105 8.76 -7.10 -7.37
N VAL A 106 7.96 -7.29 -6.33
CA VAL A 106 7.31 -6.19 -5.60
C VAL A 106 8.35 -5.26 -4.97
N SER A 107 9.37 -5.82 -4.32
CA SER A 107 10.40 -5.03 -3.64
C SER A 107 11.22 -4.20 -4.63
N ILE A 108 11.64 -4.76 -5.75
CA ILE A 108 12.38 -4.04 -6.81
C ILE A 108 11.55 -2.88 -7.35
N TRP A 109 10.26 -3.13 -7.65
CA TRP A 109 9.36 -2.10 -8.12
C TRP A 109 9.16 -0.99 -7.06
N ALA A 110 8.94 -1.36 -5.80
CA ALA A 110 8.71 -0.42 -4.71
C ALA A 110 9.97 0.42 -4.39
N ILE A 111 11.17 -0.17 -4.41
CA ILE A 111 12.43 0.56 -4.24
C ILE A 111 12.59 1.62 -5.34
N ARG A 112 12.37 1.22 -6.58
CA ARG A 112 12.49 2.13 -7.73
C ARG A 112 11.47 3.26 -7.64
N LEU A 113 10.18 2.95 -7.43
CA LEU A 113 9.11 3.94 -7.35
C LEU A 113 9.34 4.89 -6.17
N GLY A 114 9.63 4.36 -4.98
CA GLY A 114 9.86 5.15 -3.78
C GLY A 114 11.08 6.06 -3.89
N SER A 115 12.18 5.57 -4.46
CA SER A 115 13.37 6.38 -4.70
C SER A 115 13.08 7.55 -5.65
N PHE A 116 12.36 7.28 -6.75
CA PHE A 116 11.98 8.30 -7.72
C PHE A 116 11.08 9.37 -7.09
N LEU A 117 10.01 8.97 -6.39
CA LEU A 117 9.06 9.89 -5.78
C LEU A 117 9.70 10.71 -4.67
N PHE A 118 10.51 10.08 -3.82
CA PHE A 118 11.24 10.77 -2.76
C PHE A 118 12.21 11.81 -3.30
N TRP A 119 12.94 11.49 -4.37
CA TRP A 119 13.88 12.41 -5.01
C TRP A 119 13.15 13.59 -5.66
N ARG A 120 12.00 13.32 -6.31
CA ARG A 120 11.15 14.35 -6.91
C ARG A 120 10.67 15.37 -5.88
N VAL A 121 10.07 14.91 -4.78
CA VAL A 121 9.59 15.80 -3.71
C VAL A 121 10.74 16.61 -3.11
N ARG A 122 11.90 15.99 -2.95
CA ARG A 122 13.07 16.68 -2.41
C ARG A 122 13.63 17.76 -3.37
N LYS A 123 13.53 17.53 -4.68
CA LYS A 123 13.94 18.51 -5.70
C LYS A 123 12.94 19.67 -5.81
N ASP A 124 11.64 19.37 -5.75
CA ASP A 124 10.59 20.38 -5.91
C ASP A 124 10.29 21.14 -4.60
N GLY A 125 10.83 20.68 -3.47
CA GLY A 125 10.70 21.28 -2.15
C GLY A 125 9.41 20.89 -1.41
N GLU A 126 8.28 20.77 -2.11
CA GLU A 126 7.00 20.31 -1.56
C GLU A 126 6.16 19.60 -2.63
N ASP A 127 5.21 18.77 -2.21
CA ASP A 127 4.20 18.24 -3.09
C ASP A 127 2.94 19.12 -3.01
N LYS A 128 2.67 19.89 -4.06
CA LYS A 128 1.55 20.84 -4.15
C LYS A 128 0.18 20.22 -3.89
N ARG A 129 0.02 18.90 -4.10
CA ARG A 129 -1.22 18.18 -3.81
C ARG A 129 -1.58 18.24 -2.33
N PHE A 130 -0.58 18.33 -1.45
CA PHE A 130 -0.74 18.28 0.00
C PHE A 130 -0.81 19.66 0.69
N THR A 131 -0.55 20.76 0.01
CA THR A 131 -0.42 22.11 0.60
C THR A 131 -1.62 22.46 1.50
N ILE A 132 -2.86 22.23 1.03
CA ILE A 132 -4.08 22.48 1.82
C ILE A 132 -4.48 21.23 2.62
N MET A 133 -4.24 20.05 2.07
CA MET A 133 -4.70 18.78 2.62
C MET A 133 -4.08 18.49 3.99
N LYS A 134 -2.77 18.73 4.16
CA LYS A 134 -2.01 18.45 5.39
C LYS A 134 -2.45 19.30 6.58
N THR A 135 -3.11 20.44 6.35
CA THR A 135 -3.63 21.32 7.41
C THR A 135 -5.01 20.88 7.93
N LYS A 136 -5.70 19.98 7.21
CA LYS A 136 -7.06 19.52 7.56
C LYS A 136 -7.02 18.04 7.95
N PHE A 137 -7.23 17.73 9.22
CA PHE A 137 -7.13 16.37 9.76
C PHE A 137 -7.93 15.35 8.96
N SER A 138 -9.23 15.56 8.75
CA SER A 138 -10.09 14.58 8.06
C SER A 138 -9.63 14.30 6.63
N TRP A 139 -9.17 15.33 5.91
CA TRP A 139 -8.68 15.15 4.54
C TRP A 139 -7.35 14.40 4.52
N PHE A 140 -6.40 14.80 5.34
CA PHE A 140 -5.10 14.16 5.40
C PHE A 140 -5.21 12.72 5.91
N PHE A 141 -6.04 12.48 6.92
CA PHE A 141 -6.31 11.14 7.43
C PHE A 141 -6.97 10.23 6.38
N MET A 142 -7.95 10.73 5.62
CA MET A 142 -8.56 10.00 4.51
C MET A 142 -7.49 9.60 3.47
N THR A 143 -6.57 10.49 3.14
CA THR A 143 -5.52 10.24 2.16
C THR A 143 -4.57 9.12 2.59
N TRP A 144 -4.19 9.07 3.88
CA TRP A 144 -3.40 7.98 4.43
C TRP A 144 -4.15 6.65 4.45
N ASN A 145 -5.46 6.66 4.68
CA ASN A 145 -6.28 5.45 4.55
C ASN A 145 -6.35 4.96 3.11
N ILE A 146 -6.51 5.87 2.15
CA ILE A 146 -6.48 5.54 0.72
C ILE A 146 -5.13 4.93 0.33
N GLN A 147 -4.02 5.45 0.84
CA GLN A 147 -2.70 4.86 0.60
C GLN A 147 -2.61 3.44 1.17
N GLY A 148 -3.08 3.20 2.40
CA GLY A 148 -3.12 1.86 2.99
C GLY A 148 -3.95 0.88 2.15
N LEU A 149 -5.13 1.31 1.69
CA LEU A 149 -5.97 0.51 0.79
C LEU A 149 -5.27 0.26 -0.55
N TRP A 150 -4.63 1.27 -1.14
CA TRP A 150 -3.88 1.12 -2.39
C TRP A 150 -2.75 0.09 -2.26
N VAL A 151 -1.98 0.14 -1.17
CA VAL A 151 -0.95 -0.87 -0.87
C VAL A 151 -1.58 -2.26 -0.75
N LEU A 152 -2.67 -2.39 0.01
CA LEU A 152 -3.36 -3.67 0.20
C LEU A 152 -3.87 -4.26 -1.12
N LEU A 153 -4.50 -3.46 -1.97
CA LEU A 153 -5.05 -3.93 -3.25
C LEU A 153 -3.93 -4.27 -4.24
N SER A 154 -2.90 -3.42 -4.36
CA SER A 154 -1.81 -3.64 -5.30
C SER A 154 -0.95 -4.85 -4.92
N LEU A 155 -0.71 -5.05 -3.61
CA LEU A 155 0.02 -6.21 -3.09
C LEU A 155 -0.86 -7.45 -3.00
N GLY A 156 -2.18 -7.30 -3.01
CA GLY A 156 -3.17 -8.31 -2.63
C GLY A 156 -3.00 -9.64 -3.35
N ALA A 157 -2.77 -9.63 -4.66
CA ALA A 157 -2.56 -10.85 -5.45
C ALA A 157 -1.28 -11.60 -5.03
N ALA A 158 -0.16 -10.88 -4.89
CA ALA A 158 1.10 -11.46 -4.44
C ALA A 158 1.00 -11.97 -2.99
N LEU A 159 0.38 -11.19 -2.10
CA LEU A 159 0.18 -11.56 -0.71
C LEU A 159 -0.74 -12.79 -0.57
N ALA A 160 -1.81 -12.88 -1.36
CA ALA A 160 -2.69 -14.04 -1.39
C ALA A 160 -1.96 -15.31 -1.85
N ALA A 161 -1.08 -15.19 -2.86
CA ALA A 161 -0.25 -16.31 -3.33
C ALA A 161 0.75 -16.75 -2.26
N ILE A 162 1.48 -15.81 -1.61
CA ILE A 162 2.47 -16.10 -0.57
C ILE A 162 1.81 -16.69 0.68
N SER A 163 0.63 -16.21 1.05
CA SER A 163 -0.12 -16.69 2.22
C SER A 163 -0.98 -17.93 1.94
N SER A 164 -0.94 -18.48 0.74
CA SER A 164 -1.70 -19.69 0.38
C SER A 164 -1.16 -20.92 1.11
N PRO A 165 -2.03 -21.84 1.60
CA PRO A 165 -1.63 -23.12 2.13
C PRO A 165 -1.09 -24.07 1.05
N LYS A 166 -1.35 -23.78 -0.24
CA LYS A 166 -0.91 -24.60 -1.36
C LYS A 166 0.50 -24.17 -1.81
N VAL A 167 1.41 -25.13 -1.83
CA VAL A 167 2.73 -24.92 -2.45
C VAL A 167 2.58 -24.98 -3.97
N VAL A 168 2.94 -23.88 -4.62
CA VAL A 168 2.88 -23.80 -6.09
C VAL A 168 4.25 -24.12 -6.66
N SER A 169 4.32 -25.14 -7.55
CA SER A 169 5.51 -25.45 -8.30
C SER A 169 5.73 -24.45 -9.43
N PHE A 170 6.98 -24.07 -9.64
CA PHE A 170 7.35 -23.15 -10.73
C PHE A 170 7.10 -23.80 -12.09
N ASN A 171 6.44 -23.10 -13.01
CA ASN A 171 6.09 -23.58 -14.34
C ASN A 171 6.10 -22.44 -15.38
N ILE A 172 5.78 -22.76 -16.65
CA ILE A 172 5.79 -21.81 -17.76
C ILE A 172 4.88 -20.59 -17.55
N ILE A 173 3.77 -20.74 -16.81
CA ILE A 173 2.84 -19.62 -16.51
C ILE A 173 3.55 -18.56 -15.67
N HIS A 174 4.41 -18.96 -14.74
CA HIS A 174 5.17 -18.01 -13.92
C HIS A 174 6.21 -17.25 -14.75
N ILE A 175 6.81 -17.90 -15.76
CA ILE A 175 7.73 -17.25 -16.71
C ILE A 175 6.97 -16.20 -17.53
N LEU A 176 5.79 -16.53 -18.06
CA LEU A 176 4.95 -15.60 -18.79
C LEU A 176 4.51 -14.42 -17.90
N GLY A 177 4.10 -14.68 -16.66
CA GLY A 177 3.76 -13.64 -15.70
C GLY A 177 4.94 -12.71 -15.40
N PHE A 178 6.13 -13.26 -15.23
CA PHE A 178 7.35 -12.46 -15.05
C PHE A 178 7.66 -11.57 -16.27
N LEU A 179 7.53 -12.11 -17.50
CA LEU A 179 7.76 -11.33 -18.72
C LEU A 179 6.75 -10.17 -18.87
N ILE A 180 5.48 -10.39 -18.54
CA ILE A 180 4.44 -9.35 -18.54
C ILE A 180 4.79 -8.28 -17.51
N TRP A 181 5.15 -8.68 -16.29
CA TRP A 181 5.57 -7.75 -15.23
C TRP A 181 6.80 -6.95 -15.65
N LEU A 182 7.83 -7.62 -16.20
CA LEU A 182 9.07 -6.97 -16.65
C LEU A 182 8.78 -5.93 -17.74
N THR A 183 7.90 -6.26 -18.68
CA THR A 183 7.48 -5.31 -19.73
C THR A 183 6.80 -4.08 -19.12
N GLY A 184 5.86 -4.26 -18.21
CA GLY A 184 5.21 -3.15 -17.50
C GLY A 184 6.19 -2.31 -16.69
N PHE A 185 7.12 -2.95 -15.99
CA PHE A 185 8.17 -2.28 -15.23
C PHE A 185 9.09 -1.43 -16.12
N LEU A 186 9.51 -1.96 -17.27
CA LEU A 186 10.35 -1.22 -18.22
C LEU A 186 9.61 -0.02 -18.83
N ILE A 187 8.34 -0.17 -19.20
CA ILE A 187 7.51 0.94 -19.69
C ILE A 187 7.44 2.06 -18.63
N GLU A 188 7.19 1.69 -17.37
CA GLU A 188 7.13 2.67 -16.28
C GLU A 188 8.48 3.37 -16.06
N VAL A 189 9.60 2.63 -16.11
CA VAL A 189 10.94 3.22 -16.01
C VAL A 189 11.19 4.24 -17.11
N ILE A 190 10.89 3.89 -18.36
CA ILE A 190 11.08 4.76 -19.52
C ILE A 190 10.19 6.01 -19.42
N ALA A 191 8.92 5.84 -19.09
CA ALA A 191 7.98 6.95 -18.95
C ALA A 191 8.35 7.96 -17.86
N CYS A 192 9.12 7.56 -16.84
CA CYS A 192 9.58 8.47 -15.79
C CYS A 192 10.91 9.17 -16.15
N LEU A 193 11.61 8.75 -17.22
CA LEU A 193 12.83 9.38 -17.71
C LEU A 193 12.55 10.45 -18.78
N LEU A 194 11.36 10.43 -19.39
CA LEU A 194 10.87 11.39 -20.38
C LEU A 194 10.13 12.56 -19.71
#